data_667bc84facb90cf2f59a5490c717f19a
#
_entry.id   667bc84facb90cf2f59a5490c717f19a
#
_cell.length_a   1.000
_cell.length_b   1.000
_cell.length_c   1.000
_cell.angle_alpha   90.00
_cell.angle_beta   90.00
_cell.angle_gamma   90.00
#
_symmetry.space_group_name_H-M   'P 1'
#
loop_
_entity.id
_entity.type
_entity.pdbx_description
1 polymer ?
#
loop_
_entity_poly.entity_id
_entity_poly.type
_entity_poly.pdbx_seq_one_letter_code
_entity_poly.pdbx_strand_id
1 'polypeptide(L)'
;MKNEMIKGYIDGIVLSILIQRDAYGYEISQHINQVTDGAFLLKEGTLYPALKRLEANSYVEGYWGEQEGGPRRKYYRITDEGQLRLEAIKSSWEQNTQIINVFLGGTANGHSILFRPSV
;
A
#
# COMPACT_ATOMS: atom_id res chain seq x y z
N MET A 1 11.65 9.83 -4.74
CA MET A 1 10.39 9.52 -5.27
C MET A 1 9.59 10.75 -5.53
N LYS A 2 9.08 10.81 -6.72
CA LYS A 2 8.42 12.00 -7.09
C LYS A 2 6.99 12.10 -6.66
N ASN A 3 6.39 11.00 -6.33
CA ASN A 3 4.99 11.01 -6.03
C ASN A 3 4.77 11.00 -4.53
N GLU A 4 4.69 12.17 -3.95
CA GLU A 4 4.54 12.30 -2.51
C GLU A 4 3.23 11.75 -2.01
N MET A 5 2.19 11.80 -2.83
CA MET A 5 0.90 11.29 -2.43
C MET A 5 0.94 9.77 -2.24
N ILE A 6 1.53 9.07 -3.21
CA ILE A 6 1.63 7.63 -3.12
C ILE A 6 2.51 7.25 -1.95
N LYS A 7 3.54 8.04 -1.70
CA LYS A 7 4.44 7.78 -0.61
C LYS A 7 3.74 7.68 0.72
N GLY A 8 2.69 8.48 0.91
CA GLY A 8 1.92 8.44 2.14
C GLY A 8 1.08 7.19 2.27
N TYR A 9 0.94 6.42 1.20
CA TYR A 9 0.10 5.22 1.24
C TYR A 9 0.91 3.93 1.08
N ILE A 10 2.23 4.00 1.20
CA ILE A 10 3.06 2.82 1.02
C ILE A 10 2.68 1.70 1.98
N ASP A 11 2.41 2.02 3.23
CA ASP A 11 2.03 1.00 4.19
C ASP A 11 0.76 0.28 3.73
N GLY A 12 -0.22 1.04 3.25
CA GLY A 12 -1.45 0.45 2.75
C GLY A 12 -1.23 -0.41 1.53
N ILE A 13 -0.35 0.02 0.64
CA ILE A 13 -0.03 -0.74 -0.55
C ILE A 13 0.59 -2.08 -0.16
N VAL A 14 1.55 -2.07 0.75
CA VAL A 14 2.20 -3.30 1.19
C VAL A 14 1.20 -4.21 1.88
N LEU A 15 0.39 -3.67 2.80
CA LEU A 15 -0.60 -4.48 3.49
C LEU A 15 -1.65 -5.06 2.55
N SER A 16 -2.00 -4.32 1.50
CA SER A 16 -2.98 -4.81 0.53
C SER A 16 -2.47 -6.01 -0.26
N ILE A 17 -1.16 -6.08 -0.43
CA ILE A 17 -0.56 -7.23 -1.08
C ILE A 17 -0.53 -8.41 -0.11
N LEU A 18 -0.13 -8.15 1.13
CA LEU A 18 0.03 -9.21 2.11
C LEU A 18 -1.30 -9.80 2.59
N ILE A 19 -2.39 -9.07 2.44
CA ILE A 19 -3.67 -9.64 2.82
C ILE A 19 -4.08 -10.74 1.83
N GLN A 20 -3.52 -10.72 0.64
CA GLN A 20 -3.83 -11.74 -0.34
C GLN A 20 -2.94 -12.97 -0.20
N ARG A 21 -1.71 -12.76 0.20
CA ARG A 21 -0.77 -13.86 0.42
C ARG A 21 0.49 -13.34 1.07
N ASP A 22 1.17 -14.23 1.76
CA ASP A 22 2.48 -13.91 2.31
C ASP A 22 3.46 -13.67 1.17
N ALA A 23 4.43 -12.84 1.40
CA ALA A 23 5.40 -12.51 0.36
C ALA A 23 6.68 -11.99 0.98
N TYR A 24 7.77 -12.10 0.24
CA TYR A 24 9.01 -11.50 0.67
C TYR A 24 9.26 -10.22 -0.14
N GLY A 25 10.25 -9.44 0.29
CA GLY A 25 10.41 -8.09 -0.23
C GLY A 25 10.48 -8.00 -1.75
N TYR A 26 11.26 -8.87 -2.36
CA TYR A 26 11.41 -8.84 -3.80
C TYR A 26 10.07 -9.09 -4.51
N GLU A 27 9.30 -10.05 -3.99
CA GLU A 27 7.99 -10.33 -4.58
C GLU A 27 7.05 -9.14 -4.47
N ILE A 28 7.11 -8.45 -3.33
CA ILE A 28 6.27 -7.27 -3.15
C ILE A 28 6.62 -6.22 -4.18
N SER A 29 7.90 -5.96 -4.33
CA SER A 29 8.38 -4.98 -5.28
C SER A 29 8.01 -5.33 -6.72
N GLN A 30 8.19 -6.60 -7.08
CA GLN A 30 7.85 -7.08 -8.40
C GLN A 30 6.34 -6.95 -8.68
N HIS A 31 5.55 -7.30 -7.69
CA HIS A 31 4.09 -7.24 -7.86
C HIS A 31 3.65 -5.79 -8.10
N ILE A 32 4.21 -4.86 -7.35
CA ILE A 32 3.86 -3.45 -7.54
C ILE A 32 4.22 -2.99 -8.94
N ASN A 33 5.40 -3.37 -9.39
CA ASN A 33 5.85 -2.99 -10.73
C ASN A 33 4.93 -3.58 -11.79
N GLN A 34 4.53 -4.81 -11.63
CA GLN A 34 3.68 -5.49 -12.60
C GLN A 34 2.27 -4.92 -12.67
N VAL A 35 1.63 -4.73 -11.50
CA VAL A 35 0.25 -4.27 -11.52
C VAL A 35 0.13 -2.81 -11.93
N THR A 36 1.19 -2.04 -11.82
CA THR A 36 1.16 -0.65 -12.25
C THR A 36 1.79 -0.47 -13.63
N ASP A 37 2.19 -1.59 -14.24
CA ASP A 37 2.79 -1.54 -15.57
C ASP A 37 4.01 -0.65 -15.59
N GLY A 38 4.77 -0.69 -14.53
CA GLY A 38 5.99 0.10 -14.40
C GLY A 38 5.79 1.53 -13.98
N ALA A 39 4.54 1.94 -13.76
CA ALA A 39 4.29 3.33 -13.39
C ALA A 39 4.78 3.67 -11.99
N PHE A 40 4.85 2.68 -11.12
CA PHE A 40 5.33 2.89 -9.77
C PHE A 40 6.30 1.79 -9.40
N LEU A 41 7.51 2.17 -9.04
CA LEU A 41 8.52 1.22 -8.64
C LEU A 41 8.92 1.52 -7.21
N LEU A 42 8.72 0.56 -6.32
CA LEU A 42 9.08 0.75 -4.93
C LEU A 42 10.42 0.08 -4.71
N LYS A 43 11.44 0.89 -4.54
CA LYS A 43 12.80 0.39 -4.39
C LYS A 43 13.07 -0.10 -3.00
N GLU A 44 14.10 -0.92 -2.88
CA GLU A 44 14.45 -1.52 -1.60
C GLU A 44 14.70 -0.48 -0.51
N GLY A 45 15.32 0.62 -0.86
CA GLY A 45 15.60 1.68 0.11
C GLY A 45 14.36 2.26 0.75
N THR A 46 13.20 2.10 0.12
CA THR A 46 11.94 2.56 0.68
C THR A 46 11.14 1.39 1.22
N LEU A 47 11.17 0.27 0.54
CA LEU A 47 10.37 -0.88 0.92
C LEU A 47 10.82 -1.51 2.24
N TYR A 48 12.12 -1.75 2.40
CA TYR A 48 12.57 -2.45 3.59
C TYR A 48 12.37 -1.65 4.87
N PRO A 49 12.60 -0.34 4.88
CA PRO A 49 12.23 0.42 6.06
C PRO A 49 10.73 0.38 6.36
N ALA A 50 9.90 0.34 5.32
CA ALA A 50 8.46 0.24 5.53
C ALA A 50 8.09 -1.10 6.15
N LEU A 51 8.68 -2.19 5.66
CA LEU A 51 8.43 -3.51 6.24
C LEU A 51 8.88 -3.57 7.68
N LYS A 52 10.01 -2.96 7.98
CA LYS A 52 10.53 -2.94 9.34
C LYS A 52 9.59 -2.17 10.27
N ARG A 53 9.07 -1.06 9.79
CA ARG A 53 8.14 -0.26 10.57
C ARG A 53 6.83 -1.01 10.81
N LEU A 54 6.33 -1.69 9.76
CA LEU A 54 5.10 -2.46 9.91
C LEU A 54 5.28 -3.61 10.89
N GLU A 55 6.46 -4.24 10.86
CA GLU A 55 6.74 -5.32 11.78
C GLU A 55 6.85 -4.80 13.21
N ALA A 56 7.50 -3.66 13.39
CA ALA A 56 7.65 -3.07 14.70
C ALA A 56 6.31 -2.69 15.32
N ASN A 57 5.34 -2.38 14.48
CA ASN A 57 4.00 -2.04 14.95
C ASN A 57 3.08 -3.25 15.02
N SER A 58 3.60 -4.42 14.78
CA SER A 58 2.84 -5.67 14.83
C SER A 58 1.76 -5.76 13.74
N TYR A 59 1.90 -5.00 12.70
CA TYR A 59 0.96 -5.10 11.57
C TYR A 59 1.31 -6.25 10.65
N VAL A 60 2.58 -6.68 10.67
CA VAL A 60 3.00 -7.86 9.94
C VAL A 60 3.93 -8.66 10.83
N GLU A 61 4.06 -9.94 10.51
CA GLU A 61 5.01 -10.83 11.16
C GLU A 61 5.97 -11.34 10.11
N GLY A 62 7.26 -11.34 10.44
CA GLY A 62 8.25 -11.87 9.52
C GLY A 62 8.63 -13.28 9.91
N TYR A 63 8.88 -14.12 8.94
CA TYR A 63 9.37 -15.47 9.19
C TYR A 63 10.26 -15.92 8.03
N TRP A 64 11.15 -16.85 8.32
CA TRP A 64 12.09 -17.31 7.31
C TRP A 64 11.50 -18.49 6.57
N GLY A 65 11.46 -18.38 5.24
CA GLY A 65 10.94 -19.44 4.42
C GLY A 65 12.01 -20.48 4.13
N GLU A 66 11.54 -21.69 3.86
CA GLU A 66 12.42 -22.77 3.47
C GLU A 66 12.69 -22.60 2.01
N GLN A 67 13.96 -22.71 1.63
CA GLN A 67 14.30 -22.53 0.26
C GLN A 67 15.34 -23.56 -0.12
N GLU A 68 14.97 -24.44 -1.00
CA GLU A 68 15.91 -25.44 -1.45
C GLU A 68 16.89 -24.81 -2.39
N GLY A 69 18.14 -25.00 -2.13
CA GLY A 69 19.15 -24.60 -3.09
C GLY A 69 19.41 -23.11 -3.17
N GLY A 70 19.01 -22.35 -2.22
CA GLY A 70 19.28 -20.92 -2.26
C GLY A 70 19.26 -20.32 -0.89
N PRO A 71 19.52 -19.02 -0.80
CA PRO A 71 19.48 -18.34 0.48
C PRO A 71 18.06 -18.30 1.01
N ARG A 72 17.95 -18.34 2.31
CA ARG A 72 16.65 -18.23 2.94
C ARG A 72 16.09 -16.85 2.70
N ARG A 73 14.77 -16.76 2.63
CA ARG A 73 14.09 -15.49 2.42
C ARG A 73 13.16 -15.19 3.55
N LYS A 74 13.10 -13.94 3.92
CA LYS A 74 12.20 -13.52 4.98
C LYS A 74 10.87 -13.16 4.36
N TYR A 75 9.85 -13.91 4.73
CA TYR A 75 8.49 -13.66 4.29
C TYR A 75 7.77 -12.84 5.34
N TYR A 76 6.75 -12.15 4.91
CA TYR A 76 5.93 -11.34 5.80
C TYR A 76 4.49 -11.76 5.66
N ARG A 77 3.80 -11.78 6.78
CA ARG A 77 2.40 -12.15 6.85
C ARG A 77 1.65 -11.06 7.57
N ILE A 78 0.48 -10.66 7.06
CA ILE A 78 -0.31 -9.62 7.72
C ILE A 78 -0.94 -10.22 8.98
N THR A 79 -1.01 -9.41 10.03
CA THR A 79 -1.64 -9.82 11.28
C THR A 79 -3.07 -9.31 11.32
N ASP A 80 -3.81 -9.69 12.37
CA ASP A 80 -5.15 -9.14 12.57
C ASP A 80 -5.09 -7.64 12.74
N GLU A 81 -4.10 -7.15 13.50
CA GLU A 81 -3.90 -5.72 13.67
C GLU A 81 -3.57 -5.06 12.34
N GLY A 82 -2.82 -5.77 11.49
CA GLY A 82 -2.50 -5.26 10.18
C GLY A 82 -3.73 -5.12 9.30
N GLN A 83 -4.66 -6.06 9.42
CA GLN A 83 -5.89 -5.96 8.66
C GLN A 83 -6.72 -4.78 9.09
N LEU A 84 -6.79 -4.51 10.39
CA LEU A 84 -7.50 -3.34 10.87
C LEU A 84 -6.82 -2.07 10.40
N ARG A 85 -5.50 -2.07 10.40
CA ARG A 85 -4.75 -0.92 9.93
C ARG A 85 -5.02 -0.67 8.44
N LEU A 86 -5.08 -1.73 7.66
CA LEU A 86 -5.37 -1.61 6.24
C LEU A 86 -6.75 -0.98 6.03
N GLU A 87 -7.75 -1.41 6.81
CA GLU A 87 -9.08 -0.84 6.67
C GLU A 87 -9.08 0.65 7.01
N ALA A 88 -8.32 1.04 8.02
CA ALA A 88 -8.22 2.45 8.38
C ALA A 88 -7.57 3.26 7.27
N ILE A 89 -6.55 2.70 6.64
CA ILE A 89 -5.87 3.39 5.54
C ILE A 89 -6.81 3.53 4.35
N LYS A 90 -7.56 2.49 4.04
CA LYS A 90 -8.51 2.53 2.93
C LYS A 90 -9.57 3.59 3.16
N SER A 91 -10.08 3.66 4.37
CA SER A 91 -11.09 4.64 4.71
C SER A 91 -10.54 6.07 4.57
N SER A 92 -9.33 6.27 5.05
CA SER A 92 -8.69 7.57 4.94
C SER A 92 -8.48 7.95 3.47
N TRP A 93 -8.05 6.98 2.66
CA TRP A 93 -7.83 7.22 1.24
C TRP A 93 -9.14 7.61 0.55
N GLU A 94 -10.22 6.91 0.87
CA GLU A 94 -11.51 7.22 0.28
C GLU A 94 -11.98 8.62 0.62
N GLN A 95 -11.82 9.00 1.88
CA GLN A 95 -12.22 10.33 2.31
C GLN A 95 -11.38 11.40 1.62
N ASN A 96 -10.09 11.20 1.56
CA ASN A 96 -9.20 12.16 0.93
C ASN A 96 -9.49 12.29 -0.56
N THR A 97 -9.80 11.17 -1.20
CA THR A 97 -10.10 11.17 -2.62
C THR A 97 -11.40 11.95 -2.88
N GLN A 98 -12.40 11.77 -2.04
CA GLN A 98 -13.64 12.50 -2.19
C GLN A 98 -13.41 13.99 -2.07
N ILE A 99 -12.65 14.39 -1.08
CA ILE A 99 -12.37 15.82 -0.88
C ILE A 99 -11.63 16.39 -2.09
N ILE A 100 -10.61 15.67 -2.55
CA ILE A 100 -9.83 16.16 -3.67
C ILE A 100 -10.66 16.22 -4.93
N ASN A 101 -11.54 15.25 -5.14
CA ASN A 101 -12.40 15.23 -6.31
C ASN A 101 -13.37 16.40 -6.36
N VAL A 102 -13.77 16.92 -5.22
CA VAL A 102 -14.62 18.08 -5.20
C VAL A 102 -13.98 19.25 -5.93
N PHE A 103 -12.66 19.37 -5.79
CA PHE A 103 -11.93 20.49 -6.37
C PHE A 103 -11.27 20.17 -7.70
N LEU A 104 -10.69 19.01 -7.83
CA LEU A 104 -9.88 18.67 -8.98
C LEU A 104 -10.47 17.61 -9.89
N GLY A 105 -11.54 16.99 -9.49
CA GLY A 105 -12.09 15.88 -10.24
C GLY A 105 -12.74 16.29 -11.52
N GLY A 106 -12.95 17.51 -11.71
CA GLY A 106 -13.50 17.99 -12.93
C GLY A 106 -14.91 17.58 -13.11
N THR A 107 -15.40 17.85 -14.26
CA THR A 107 -16.75 17.59 -14.51
C THR A 107 -16.94 16.53 -15.49
N ALA A 108 -15.92 15.82 -15.72
CA ALA A 108 -16.02 14.81 -16.70
C ALA A 108 -17.14 13.92 -16.41
N ASN A 109 -17.39 13.69 -15.21
CA ASN A 109 -18.45 12.86 -14.89
C ASN A 109 -19.56 13.63 -14.48
N GLY A 110 -19.42 14.81 -14.65
CA GLY A 110 -20.48 15.63 -14.41
C GLY A 110 -20.88 15.81 -13.06
N HIS A 111 -20.16 15.41 -12.17
CA HIS A 111 -20.67 15.64 -10.94
C HIS A 111 -19.85 15.58 -9.84
N SER A 112 -19.84 16.57 -9.25
CA SER A 112 -19.29 16.68 -8.01
C SER A 112 -20.39 16.54 -7.08
N ILE A 113 -21.05 15.54 -7.23
CA ILE A 113 -22.17 15.46 -6.51
C ILE A 113 -22.01 15.31 -5.09
N LEU A 114 -20.87 14.90 -4.70
CA LEU A 114 -20.66 14.72 -3.31
C LEU A 114 -20.76 16.01 -2.56
N PHE A 115 -20.53 17.08 -3.23
CA PHE A 115 -20.49 18.32 -2.58
C PHE A 115 -21.23 19.32 -3.36
N ARG A 116 -22.22 19.93 -2.80
CA ARG A 116 -22.90 20.89 -3.46
C ARG A 116 -22.62 22.12 -2.80
N PRO A 117 -21.86 22.97 -3.39
CA PRO A 117 -21.56 24.22 -2.79
C PRO A 117 -22.83 24.96 -2.77
N SER A 118 -23.28 25.27 -1.66
CA SER A 118 -24.46 25.93 -1.60
C SER A 118 -24.28 27.36 -1.83
N VAL A 119 -23.24 27.72 -2.26
CA VAL A 119 -23.13 29.08 -2.53
C VAL A 119 -22.72 29.32 -3.84
#